data_6c7d63b22303efcb3a0fab1ce55c35e4
#
_entry.id   6c7d63b22303efcb3a0fab1ce55c35e4
#
_cell.length_a   1.000
_cell.length_b   1.000
_cell.length_c   1.000
_cell.angle_alpha   90.00
_cell.angle_beta   90.00
_cell.angle_gamma   90.00
#
_symmetry.space_group_name_H-M   'P 1'
#
loop_
_entity.id
_entity.type
_entity.pdbx_description
1 polymer ?
#
loop_
_entity_poly.entity_id
_entity_poly.type
_entity_poly.pdbx_seq_one_letter_code
_entity_poly.pdbx_strand_id
1 'polypeptide(L)'
;DKAVALYEHLTDKEVEIPQGLDETGLDTNLIKPIVLGYINFEDSEEAKQEKSITKQDFMTILYKTIITYNDSYTIYEDEANSILNKCYDNAYIDDENRIAYAFMMKQGIITAKFGTEPNKELTKEECETLIDTVYDYFAQNVMVTVGGKEIRVGVNVSTILDTFGEPNRIDQTEYGFEWYVYDSNYSEFCMVGVEADRVCALYTNSSSFDFNGMK
;
A
#
# COMPACT_ATOMS: atom_id res chain seq x y z
N ASP A 1 -1.17 14.26 8.34
CA ASP A 1 -1.77 14.71 7.06
C ASP A 1 -1.19 13.96 5.85
N LYS A 2 0.14 13.89 5.66
CA LYS A 2 0.73 13.18 4.52
C LYS A 2 0.47 11.67 4.50
N ALA A 3 0.45 10.99 5.66
CA ALA A 3 0.12 9.58 5.75
C ALA A 3 -1.35 9.32 5.38
N VAL A 4 -2.26 10.22 5.75
CA VAL A 4 -3.66 10.20 5.32
C VAL A 4 -3.75 10.41 3.81
N ALA A 5 -3.04 11.41 3.28
CA ALA A 5 -2.99 11.66 1.83
C ALA A 5 -2.42 10.47 1.06
N LEU A 6 -1.41 9.79 1.60
CA LEU A 6 -0.89 8.54 1.02
C LEU A 6 -1.98 7.46 0.98
N TYR A 7 -2.72 7.26 2.08
CA TYR A 7 -3.83 6.31 2.13
C TYR A 7 -4.90 6.63 1.08
N GLU A 8 -5.39 7.88 1.04
CA GLU A 8 -6.42 8.32 0.10
C GLU A 8 -5.95 8.16 -1.37
N HIS A 9 -4.67 8.43 -1.63
CA HIS A 9 -4.08 8.24 -2.95
C HIS A 9 -3.98 6.76 -3.35
N LEU A 10 -3.46 5.90 -2.47
CA LEU A 10 -3.29 4.47 -2.75
C LEU A 10 -4.63 3.75 -2.90
N THR A 11 -5.63 4.12 -2.11
CA THR A 11 -6.93 3.43 -2.11
C THR A 11 -7.93 4.03 -3.09
N ASP A 12 -7.64 5.21 -3.63
CA ASP A 12 -8.58 6.04 -4.42
C ASP A 12 -9.90 6.30 -3.66
N LYS A 13 -9.80 6.39 -2.32
CA LYS A 13 -10.94 6.61 -1.42
C LYS A 13 -10.62 7.71 -0.42
N GLU A 14 -11.54 8.65 -0.27
CA GLU A 14 -11.48 9.59 0.85
C GLU A 14 -11.81 8.86 2.16
N VAL A 15 -11.13 9.24 3.26
CA VAL A 15 -11.43 8.68 4.58
C VAL A 15 -12.81 9.15 5.02
N GLU A 16 -13.75 8.22 5.14
CA GLU A 16 -15.08 8.49 5.65
C GLU A 16 -15.04 8.75 7.16
N ILE A 17 -15.55 9.89 7.59
CA ILE A 17 -15.64 10.25 9.01
C ILE A 17 -16.97 9.72 9.55
N PRO A 18 -16.96 8.81 10.55
CA PRO A 18 -18.19 8.33 11.17
C PRO A 18 -19.02 9.47 11.78
N GLN A 19 -20.35 9.39 11.64
CA GLN A 19 -21.27 10.37 12.22
C GLN A 19 -21.02 10.54 13.73
N GLY A 20 -20.92 11.78 14.17
CA GLY A 20 -20.73 12.15 15.57
C GLY A 20 -19.27 12.34 16.00
N LEU A 21 -18.30 11.93 15.21
CA LEU A 21 -16.89 12.21 15.49
C LEU A 21 -16.52 13.67 15.24
N ASP A 22 -17.16 14.31 14.28
CA ASP A 22 -17.06 15.74 13.98
C ASP A 22 -17.66 16.64 15.10
N GLU A 23 -18.58 16.09 15.90
CA GLU A 23 -19.23 16.80 17.02
C GLU A 23 -18.43 16.69 18.34
N THR A 24 -17.35 15.91 18.38
CA THR A 24 -16.55 15.68 19.60
C THR A 24 -15.67 16.86 20.01
N GLY A 25 -15.56 17.90 19.16
CA GLY A 25 -14.66 19.03 19.37
C GLY A 25 -13.18 18.70 19.17
N LEU A 26 -12.87 17.52 18.63
CA LEU A 26 -11.52 17.15 18.21
C LEU A 26 -11.05 18.05 17.06
N ASP A 27 -9.74 18.26 17.00
CA ASP A 27 -9.12 18.88 15.83
C ASP A 27 -9.37 18.02 14.59
N THR A 28 -9.95 18.63 13.56
CA THR A 28 -10.29 17.94 12.29
C THR A 28 -9.07 17.24 11.66
N ASN A 29 -7.87 17.76 11.90
CA ASN A 29 -6.62 17.14 11.44
C ASN A 29 -6.28 15.82 12.17
N LEU A 30 -6.91 15.54 13.32
CA LEU A 30 -6.71 14.31 14.07
C LEU A 30 -7.79 13.26 13.79
N ILE A 31 -8.96 13.67 13.29
CA ILE A 31 -10.09 12.75 13.08
C ILE A 31 -9.72 11.65 12.07
N LYS A 32 -9.21 12.00 10.88
CA LYS A 32 -8.82 11.02 9.86
C LYS A 32 -7.72 10.06 10.34
N PRO A 33 -6.61 10.51 10.98
CA PRO A 33 -5.63 9.61 11.60
C PRO A 33 -6.21 8.66 12.65
N ILE A 34 -7.20 9.11 13.44
CA ILE A 34 -7.88 8.26 14.44
C ILE A 34 -8.71 7.19 13.73
N VAL A 35 -9.50 7.56 12.72
CA VAL A 35 -10.34 6.63 11.93
C VAL A 35 -9.47 5.56 11.27
N LEU A 36 -8.28 5.92 10.79
CA LEU A 36 -7.31 4.98 10.20
C LEU A 36 -6.54 4.16 11.26
N GLY A 37 -6.76 4.41 12.55
CA GLY A 37 -6.04 3.73 13.62
C GLY A 37 -4.55 4.07 13.68
N TYR A 38 -4.14 5.23 13.17
CA TYR A 38 -2.78 5.75 13.28
C TYR A 38 -2.52 6.37 14.65
N ILE A 39 -3.59 6.88 15.29
CA ILE A 39 -3.57 7.49 16.62
C ILE A 39 -4.75 6.88 17.38
N ASN A 40 -4.53 6.46 18.64
CA ASN A 40 -5.63 6.04 19.49
C ASN A 40 -6.43 7.26 19.97
N PHE A 41 -7.74 7.11 20.08
CA PHE A 41 -8.63 8.19 20.53
C PHE A 41 -8.25 8.71 21.93
N GLU A 42 -7.85 7.82 22.83
CA GLU A 42 -7.43 8.15 24.20
C GLU A 42 -6.14 9.00 24.22
N ASP A 43 -5.28 8.82 23.22
CA ASP A 43 -4.01 9.54 23.08
C ASP A 43 -4.16 10.85 22.28
N SER A 44 -5.38 11.20 21.84
CA SER A 44 -5.62 12.35 20.95
C SER A 44 -5.25 13.69 21.59
N GLU A 45 -5.40 13.84 22.93
CA GLU A 45 -4.95 15.06 23.64
C GLU A 45 -3.40 15.14 23.73
N GLU A 46 -2.73 13.99 23.82
CA GLU A 46 -1.26 13.92 23.78
C GLU A 46 -0.72 14.12 22.37
N ALA A 47 -1.43 13.68 21.34
CA ALA A 47 -1.07 13.84 19.94
C ALA A 47 -1.10 15.31 19.49
N LYS A 48 -1.77 16.21 20.23
CA LYS A 48 -1.71 17.65 20.01
C LYS A 48 -0.38 18.26 20.47
N GLN A 49 0.40 17.54 21.28
CA GLN A 49 1.74 17.98 21.64
C GLN A 49 2.70 17.52 20.54
N GLU A 50 3.65 18.37 20.18
CA GLU A 50 4.73 18.00 19.26
C GLU A 50 5.58 16.91 19.91
N LYS A 51 5.16 15.64 19.77
CA LYS A 51 5.94 14.47 20.16
C LYS A 51 6.67 13.94 18.93
N SER A 52 7.90 13.55 19.13
CA SER A 52 8.63 12.76 18.16
C SER A 52 7.99 11.37 18.04
N ILE A 53 8.01 10.81 16.86
CA ILE A 53 7.61 9.42 16.61
C ILE A 53 8.85 8.56 16.43
N THR A 54 8.84 7.35 17.00
CA THR A 54 9.92 6.40 16.75
C THR A 54 9.84 5.83 15.34
N LYS A 55 10.97 5.41 14.81
CA LYS A 55 11.03 4.82 13.48
C LYS A 55 10.15 3.57 13.38
N GLN A 56 10.12 2.70 14.42
CA GLN A 56 9.29 1.50 14.40
C GLN A 56 7.79 1.82 14.39
N ASP A 57 7.34 2.80 15.17
CA ASP A 57 5.92 3.19 15.17
C ASP A 57 5.50 3.80 13.83
N PHE A 58 6.39 4.60 13.24
CA PHE A 58 6.12 5.17 11.93
C PHE A 58 6.06 4.11 10.83
N MET A 59 6.94 3.09 10.86
CA MET A 59 6.85 1.95 9.94
C MET A 59 5.53 1.21 10.08
N THR A 60 4.99 1.10 11.29
CA THR A 60 3.69 0.47 11.52
C THR A 60 2.53 1.27 10.91
N ILE A 61 2.57 2.60 10.98
CA ILE A 61 1.59 3.47 10.30
C ILE A 61 1.64 3.25 8.78
N LEU A 62 2.82 3.28 8.20
CA LEU A 62 3.00 3.08 6.76
C LEU A 62 2.55 1.68 6.32
N TYR A 63 2.89 0.65 7.11
CA TYR A 63 2.48 -0.72 6.81
C TYR A 63 0.96 -0.90 6.85
N LYS A 64 0.28 -0.33 7.85
CA LYS A 64 -1.20 -0.33 7.90
C LYS A 64 -1.81 0.30 6.66
N THR A 65 -1.24 1.40 6.17
CA THR A 65 -1.67 2.05 4.92
C THR A 65 -1.51 1.10 3.72
N ILE A 66 -0.35 0.44 3.62
CA ILE A 66 -0.04 -0.47 2.50
C ILE A 66 -0.99 -1.67 2.47
N ILE A 67 -1.20 -2.36 3.60
CA ILE A 67 -2.07 -3.54 3.65
C ILE A 67 -3.56 -3.18 3.47
N THR A 68 -3.96 -1.96 3.80
CA THR A 68 -5.32 -1.49 3.51
C THR A 68 -5.50 -1.24 2.01
N TYR A 69 -4.44 -0.76 1.35
CA TYR A 69 -4.42 -0.64 -0.11
C TYR A 69 -4.46 -2.03 -0.78
N ASN A 70 -3.63 -2.96 -0.29
CA ASN A 70 -3.55 -4.30 -0.83
C ASN A 70 -3.12 -5.30 0.26
N ASP A 71 -4.05 -6.15 0.70
CA ASP A 71 -3.84 -7.13 1.76
C ASP A 71 -2.89 -8.29 1.38
N SER A 72 -2.62 -8.49 0.08
CA SER A 72 -1.60 -9.44 -0.38
C SER A 72 -0.18 -9.10 0.09
N TYR A 73 0.04 -7.88 0.54
CA TYR A 73 1.31 -7.45 1.16
C TYR A 73 1.45 -7.90 2.63
N THR A 74 0.47 -8.60 3.18
CA THR A 74 0.57 -9.17 4.52
C THR A 74 1.68 -10.22 4.57
N ILE A 75 2.53 -10.16 5.60
CA ILE A 75 3.50 -11.21 5.91
C ILE A 75 3.16 -11.85 7.25
N TYR A 76 3.56 -13.10 7.43
CA TYR A 76 3.29 -13.85 8.66
C TYR A 76 4.44 -13.74 9.66
N GLU A 77 4.14 -14.01 10.91
CA GLU A 77 5.08 -13.88 12.03
C GLU A 77 6.38 -14.68 11.84
N ASP A 78 6.29 -15.91 11.33
CA ASP A 78 7.46 -16.77 11.06
C ASP A 78 8.39 -16.13 10.01
N GLU A 79 7.82 -15.54 8.96
CA GLU A 79 8.59 -14.83 7.95
C GLU A 79 9.22 -13.56 8.53
N ALA A 80 8.44 -12.78 9.30
CA ALA A 80 8.93 -11.58 9.95
C ALA A 80 10.12 -11.89 10.87
N ASN A 81 9.99 -12.93 11.70
CA ASN A 81 11.06 -13.38 12.57
C ASN A 81 12.31 -13.83 11.80
N SER A 82 12.13 -14.54 10.66
CA SER A 82 13.24 -14.95 9.80
C SER A 82 14.01 -13.76 9.22
N ILE A 83 13.31 -12.69 8.88
CA ILE A 83 13.92 -11.45 8.36
C ILE A 83 14.66 -10.72 9.48
N LEU A 84 13.99 -10.48 10.61
CA LEU A 84 14.52 -9.70 11.72
C LEU A 84 15.68 -10.36 12.43
N ASN A 85 15.75 -11.70 12.47
CA ASN A 85 16.87 -12.44 13.07
C ASN A 85 18.23 -12.16 12.39
N LYS A 86 18.22 -11.53 11.22
CA LYS A 86 19.44 -11.06 10.52
C LYS A 86 19.93 -9.71 11.03
N CYS A 87 19.14 -9.03 11.88
CA CYS A 87 19.47 -7.72 12.41
C CYS A 87 19.99 -7.85 13.85
N TYR A 88 21.12 -7.23 14.15
CA TYR A 88 21.72 -7.30 15.48
C TYR A 88 20.92 -6.57 16.56
N ASP A 89 20.12 -5.59 16.15
CA ASP A 89 19.28 -4.74 17.02
C ASP A 89 17.80 -5.15 17.04
N ASN A 90 17.48 -6.36 16.56
CA ASN A 90 16.10 -6.85 16.49
C ASN A 90 15.41 -6.96 17.85
N ALA A 91 16.17 -7.11 18.95
CA ALA A 91 15.64 -7.17 20.30
C ALA A 91 15.06 -5.82 20.79
N TYR A 92 15.33 -4.73 20.09
CA TYR A 92 14.80 -3.40 20.40
C TYR A 92 13.54 -3.07 19.58
N ILE A 93 13.09 -3.98 18.71
CA ILE A 93 11.85 -3.84 17.96
C ILE A 93 10.72 -4.43 18.82
N ASP A 94 9.76 -3.61 19.20
CA ASP A 94 8.62 -4.01 20.00
C ASP A 94 7.75 -5.02 19.26
N ASP A 95 7.15 -5.97 19.97
CA ASP A 95 6.44 -7.10 19.37
C ASP A 95 5.35 -6.67 18.38
N GLU A 96 4.63 -5.61 18.69
CA GLU A 96 3.56 -5.04 17.84
C GLU A 96 4.08 -4.42 16.54
N ASN A 97 5.35 -4.03 16.49
CA ASN A 97 5.98 -3.39 15.33
C ASN A 97 6.76 -4.38 14.44
N ARG A 98 6.97 -5.62 14.90
CA ARG A 98 7.84 -6.60 14.23
C ARG A 98 7.42 -6.92 12.79
N ILE A 99 6.14 -7.15 12.56
CA ILE A 99 5.61 -7.49 11.22
C ILE A 99 5.82 -6.32 10.26
N ALA A 100 5.43 -5.12 10.66
CA ALA A 100 5.60 -3.91 9.85
C ALA A 100 7.06 -3.66 9.51
N TYR A 101 7.93 -3.77 10.51
CA TYR A 101 9.36 -3.52 10.35
C TYR A 101 10.03 -4.53 9.42
N ALA A 102 9.71 -5.82 9.60
CA ALA A 102 10.18 -6.89 8.72
C ALA A 102 9.70 -6.71 7.28
N PHE A 103 8.45 -6.30 7.10
CA PHE A 103 7.91 -6.00 5.77
C PHE A 103 8.70 -4.88 5.10
N MET A 104 8.92 -3.75 5.77
CA MET A 104 9.68 -2.63 5.22
C MET A 104 11.11 -3.01 4.85
N MET A 105 11.74 -3.92 5.62
CA MET A 105 13.04 -4.47 5.30
C MET A 105 12.99 -5.41 4.08
N LYS A 106 11.98 -6.27 4.00
CA LYS A 106 11.76 -7.17 2.85
C LYS A 106 11.63 -6.39 1.56
N GLN A 107 10.91 -5.28 1.59
CA GLN A 107 10.72 -4.41 0.43
C GLN A 107 11.93 -3.48 0.16
N GLY A 108 12.95 -3.47 1.01
CA GLY A 108 14.12 -2.60 0.84
C GLY A 108 13.88 -1.12 1.16
N ILE A 109 12.73 -0.79 1.75
CA ILE A 109 12.39 0.58 2.18
C ILE A 109 13.32 1.01 3.32
N ILE A 110 13.64 0.07 4.22
CA ILE A 110 14.67 0.24 5.23
C ILE A 110 15.75 -0.83 5.07
N THR A 111 16.98 -0.50 5.44
CA THR A 111 18.12 -1.41 5.35
C THR A 111 18.73 -1.65 6.73
N ALA A 112 19.29 -2.85 6.94
CA ALA A 112 19.95 -3.24 8.18
C ALA A 112 21.48 -3.14 8.10
N LYS A 113 22.05 -2.45 7.12
CA LYS A 113 23.50 -2.44 6.88
C LYS A 113 24.31 -2.00 8.10
N PHE A 114 23.77 -1.07 8.90
CA PHE A 114 24.42 -0.52 10.10
C PHE A 114 23.49 -0.59 11.33
N GLY A 115 22.53 -1.52 11.33
CA GLY A 115 21.43 -1.57 12.26
C GLY A 115 20.15 -0.97 11.70
N THR A 116 19.05 -1.29 12.35
CA THR A 116 17.74 -0.83 11.92
C THR A 116 17.29 0.42 12.63
N GLU A 117 17.88 0.72 13.80
CA GLU A 117 17.60 1.89 14.66
C GLU A 117 16.10 2.05 14.97
N PRO A 118 15.40 1.01 15.52
CA PRO A 118 13.95 1.04 15.68
C PRO A 118 13.47 2.19 16.59
N ASN A 119 14.23 2.50 17.63
CA ASN A 119 13.90 3.54 18.61
C ASN A 119 14.41 4.94 18.24
N LYS A 120 14.95 5.10 17.02
CA LYS A 120 15.33 6.42 16.53
C LYS A 120 14.10 7.30 16.40
N GLU A 121 14.11 8.46 17.06
CA GLU A 121 13.12 9.51 16.83
C GLU A 121 13.31 10.10 15.44
N LEU A 122 12.23 10.16 14.66
CA LEU A 122 12.26 10.71 13.30
C LEU A 122 11.95 12.21 13.32
N THR A 123 12.67 12.94 12.52
CA THR A 123 12.31 14.33 12.18
C THR A 123 11.15 14.33 11.18
N LYS A 124 10.50 15.49 11.03
CA LYS A 124 9.43 15.66 10.03
C LYS A 124 9.93 15.35 8.62
N GLU A 125 11.12 15.82 8.26
CA GLU A 125 11.74 15.60 6.95
C GLU A 125 12.04 14.12 6.70
N GLU A 126 12.47 13.38 7.74
CA GLU A 126 12.68 11.94 7.62
C GLU A 126 11.36 11.18 7.43
N CYS A 127 10.30 11.56 8.14
CA CYS A 127 8.97 11.00 7.94
C CYS A 127 8.46 11.28 6.51
N GLU A 128 8.61 12.50 6.02
CA GLU A 128 8.22 12.88 4.66
C GLU A 128 8.98 12.08 3.61
N THR A 129 10.28 11.91 3.78
CA THR A 129 11.12 11.10 2.88
C THR A 129 10.68 9.62 2.84
N LEU A 130 10.31 9.06 4.00
CA LEU A 130 9.81 7.69 4.08
C LEU A 130 8.44 7.55 3.41
N ILE A 131 7.55 8.52 3.55
CA ILE A 131 6.26 8.53 2.84
C ILE A 131 6.49 8.58 1.33
N ASP A 132 7.37 9.48 0.86
CA ASP A 132 7.69 9.60 -0.56
C ASP A 132 8.31 8.30 -1.10
N THR A 133 9.17 7.64 -0.31
CA THR A 133 9.75 6.33 -0.67
C THR A 133 8.68 5.25 -0.81
N VAL A 134 7.73 5.19 0.12
CA VAL A 134 6.60 4.25 0.08
C VAL A 134 5.70 4.58 -1.11
N TYR A 135 5.41 5.85 -1.34
CA TYR A 135 4.64 6.31 -2.49
C TYR A 135 5.29 5.88 -3.80
N ASP A 136 6.58 6.15 -3.98
CA ASP A 136 7.33 5.78 -5.19
C ASP A 136 7.33 4.27 -5.39
N TYR A 137 7.46 3.50 -4.31
CA TYR A 137 7.51 2.04 -4.39
C TYR A 137 6.16 1.40 -4.72
N PHE A 138 5.06 1.89 -4.14
CA PHE A 138 3.75 1.26 -4.24
C PHE A 138 2.77 1.97 -5.18
N ALA A 139 2.84 3.30 -5.29
CA ALA A 139 1.92 4.08 -6.14
C ALA A 139 2.37 4.18 -7.59
N GLN A 140 3.66 4.04 -7.86
CA GLN A 140 4.19 3.95 -9.24
C GLN A 140 4.04 2.54 -9.83
N ASN A 141 3.28 1.66 -9.19
CA ASN A 141 3.02 0.32 -9.70
C ASN A 141 2.42 0.38 -11.09
N VAL A 142 2.88 -0.54 -11.91
CA VAL A 142 2.56 -0.71 -13.32
C VAL A 142 1.10 -0.34 -13.61
N MET A 143 0.92 0.84 -14.16
CA MET A 143 -0.37 1.33 -14.63
C MET A 143 -0.41 1.22 -16.15
N VAL A 144 -1.50 0.71 -16.67
CA VAL A 144 -1.77 0.64 -18.11
C VAL A 144 -3.04 1.40 -18.40
N THR A 145 -3.00 2.28 -19.40
CA THR A 145 -4.20 2.94 -19.89
C THR A 145 -4.72 2.21 -21.13
N VAL A 146 -5.97 1.77 -21.07
CA VAL A 146 -6.66 1.04 -22.13
C VAL A 146 -7.88 1.83 -22.55
N GLY A 147 -7.89 2.39 -23.76
CA GLY A 147 -9.02 3.16 -24.26
C GLY A 147 -9.38 4.36 -23.37
N GLY A 148 -8.39 5.00 -22.74
CA GLY A 148 -8.57 6.12 -21.81
C GLY A 148 -8.97 5.69 -20.37
N LYS A 149 -9.00 4.39 -20.07
CA LYS A 149 -9.30 3.86 -18.75
C LYS A 149 -8.03 3.25 -18.14
N GLU A 150 -7.81 3.53 -16.87
CA GLU A 150 -6.61 3.06 -16.15
C GLU A 150 -6.83 1.68 -15.52
N ILE A 151 -5.83 0.82 -15.66
CA ILE A 151 -5.71 -0.44 -14.93
C ILE A 151 -4.41 -0.39 -14.14
N ARG A 152 -4.44 -0.79 -12.87
CA ARG A 152 -3.25 -0.89 -12.00
C ARG A 152 -3.09 -2.31 -11.47
N VAL A 153 -1.85 -2.77 -11.35
CA VAL A 153 -1.54 -3.97 -10.59
C VAL A 153 -1.88 -3.74 -9.11
N GLY A 154 -2.48 -4.73 -8.46
CA GLY A 154 -2.92 -4.68 -7.06
C GLY A 154 -4.38 -4.27 -6.85
N VAL A 155 -5.07 -3.67 -7.85
CA VAL A 155 -6.50 -3.36 -7.71
C VAL A 155 -7.35 -4.62 -7.67
N ASN A 156 -8.52 -4.53 -7.03
CA ASN A 156 -9.48 -5.63 -6.99
C ASN A 156 -10.04 -5.92 -8.39
N VAL A 157 -10.29 -7.19 -8.68
CA VAL A 157 -10.85 -7.63 -9.97
C VAL A 157 -12.21 -6.98 -10.25
N SER A 158 -13.00 -6.68 -9.22
CA SER A 158 -14.27 -5.98 -9.40
C SER A 158 -14.09 -4.61 -10.08
N THR A 159 -13.02 -3.89 -9.79
CA THR A 159 -12.69 -2.61 -10.46
C THR A 159 -12.47 -2.82 -11.96
N ILE A 160 -11.85 -3.94 -12.36
CA ILE A 160 -11.65 -4.29 -13.76
C ILE A 160 -12.98 -4.63 -14.43
N LEU A 161 -13.82 -5.43 -13.78
CA LEU A 161 -15.15 -5.81 -14.29
C LEU A 161 -16.06 -4.58 -14.41
N ASP A 162 -16.05 -3.68 -13.43
CA ASP A 162 -16.82 -2.42 -13.48
C ASP A 162 -16.34 -1.49 -14.60
N THR A 163 -15.04 -1.51 -14.88
CA THR A 163 -14.40 -0.63 -15.86
C THR A 163 -14.53 -1.14 -17.29
N PHE A 164 -14.29 -2.44 -17.51
CA PHE A 164 -14.20 -3.06 -18.84
C PHE A 164 -15.34 -4.03 -19.15
N GLY A 165 -16.15 -4.39 -18.15
CA GLY A 165 -17.15 -5.44 -18.24
C GLY A 165 -16.55 -6.85 -18.12
N GLU A 166 -17.35 -7.86 -18.47
CA GLU A 166 -16.89 -9.24 -18.46
C GLU A 166 -15.81 -9.48 -19.53
N PRO A 167 -14.77 -10.27 -19.23
CA PRO A 167 -13.76 -10.62 -20.20
C PRO A 167 -14.36 -11.49 -21.33
N ASN A 168 -13.76 -11.44 -22.52
CA ASN A 168 -14.17 -12.29 -23.63
C ASN A 168 -13.93 -13.78 -23.33
N ARG A 169 -12.88 -14.08 -22.56
CA ARG A 169 -12.57 -15.40 -22.03
C ARG A 169 -11.66 -15.31 -20.81
N ILE A 170 -11.61 -16.39 -20.04
CA ILE A 170 -10.67 -16.56 -18.92
C ILE A 170 -9.76 -17.76 -19.23
N ASP A 171 -8.46 -17.53 -19.29
CA ASP A 171 -7.46 -18.55 -19.55
C ASP A 171 -6.74 -18.92 -18.24
N GLN A 172 -6.73 -20.22 -17.92
CA GLN A 172 -6.00 -20.72 -16.74
C GLN A 172 -4.49 -20.76 -17.00
N THR A 173 -3.68 -20.46 -15.98
CA THR A 173 -2.23 -20.57 -16.07
C THR A 173 -1.69 -21.68 -15.18
N GLU A 174 -0.51 -22.18 -15.52
CA GLU A 174 0.24 -23.11 -14.65
C GLU A 174 0.90 -22.40 -13.46
N TYR A 175 0.85 -21.06 -13.40
CA TYR A 175 1.47 -20.22 -12.38
C TYR A 175 0.53 -19.85 -11.24
N GLY A 176 -0.72 -20.33 -11.25
CA GLY A 176 -1.68 -20.13 -10.16
C GLY A 176 -2.57 -18.90 -10.28
N PHE A 177 -2.46 -18.12 -11.33
CA PHE A 177 -3.35 -17.01 -11.64
C PHE A 177 -4.13 -17.25 -12.94
N GLU A 178 -5.18 -16.46 -13.16
CA GLU A 178 -6.03 -16.51 -14.35
C GLU A 178 -5.79 -15.28 -15.24
N TRP A 179 -5.83 -15.46 -16.57
CA TRP A 179 -5.85 -14.34 -17.50
C TRP A 179 -7.28 -13.98 -17.89
N TYR A 180 -7.73 -12.79 -17.53
CA TYR A 180 -8.95 -12.17 -18.04
C TYR A 180 -8.61 -11.49 -19.37
N VAL A 181 -9.09 -12.06 -20.48
CA VAL A 181 -8.71 -11.63 -21.82
C VAL A 181 -9.79 -10.73 -22.39
N TYR A 182 -9.38 -9.52 -22.77
CA TYR A 182 -10.20 -8.53 -23.46
C TYR A 182 -9.64 -8.36 -24.86
N ASP A 183 -10.36 -8.89 -25.86
CA ASP A 183 -9.98 -8.74 -27.26
C ASP A 183 -11.14 -8.14 -28.08
N SER A 184 -10.82 -7.16 -28.90
CA SER A 184 -11.74 -6.68 -29.94
C SER A 184 -11.54 -7.41 -31.26
N ASN A 185 -10.34 -7.95 -31.47
CA ASN A 185 -9.94 -8.83 -32.57
C ASN A 185 -8.60 -9.50 -32.20
N TYR A 186 -8.23 -10.57 -32.89
CA TYR A 186 -6.98 -11.32 -32.60
C TYR A 186 -5.68 -10.53 -32.82
N SER A 187 -5.73 -9.34 -33.37
CA SER A 187 -4.56 -8.49 -33.60
C SER A 187 -4.31 -7.47 -32.49
N GLU A 188 -5.32 -7.19 -31.66
CA GLU A 188 -5.20 -6.25 -30.53
C GLU A 188 -5.92 -6.81 -29.33
N PHE A 189 -5.20 -7.15 -28.28
CA PHE A 189 -5.77 -7.66 -27.04
C PHE A 189 -5.05 -7.16 -25.79
N CYS A 190 -5.79 -7.14 -24.69
CA CYS A 190 -5.30 -6.91 -23.37
C CYS A 190 -5.60 -8.15 -22.50
N MET A 191 -4.65 -8.54 -21.70
CA MET A 191 -4.84 -9.60 -20.71
C MET A 191 -4.52 -9.04 -19.33
N VAL A 192 -5.45 -9.27 -18.41
CA VAL A 192 -5.31 -8.90 -17.00
C VAL A 192 -5.14 -10.18 -16.21
N GLY A 193 -3.97 -10.37 -15.61
CA GLY A 193 -3.70 -11.49 -14.72
C GLY A 193 -4.36 -11.25 -13.38
N VAL A 194 -5.15 -12.22 -12.90
CA VAL A 194 -5.89 -12.13 -11.64
C VAL A 194 -5.48 -13.29 -10.73
N GLU A 195 -5.03 -12.96 -9.52
CA GLU A 195 -4.72 -13.89 -8.45
C GLU A 195 -5.38 -13.41 -7.16
N ALA A 196 -6.09 -14.31 -6.45
CA ALA A 196 -6.81 -14.00 -5.22
C ALA A 196 -7.67 -12.71 -5.32
N ASP A 197 -8.46 -12.61 -6.39
CA ASP A 197 -9.34 -11.48 -6.70
C ASP A 197 -8.63 -10.13 -6.94
N ARG A 198 -7.32 -10.14 -7.22
CA ARG A 198 -6.53 -8.93 -7.50
C ARG A 198 -5.78 -9.03 -8.81
N VAL A 199 -5.58 -7.88 -9.43
CA VAL A 199 -4.72 -7.77 -10.61
C VAL A 199 -3.27 -8.00 -10.21
N CYS A 200 -2.64 -9.06 -10.73
CA CYS A 200 -1.24 -9.40 -10.49
C CYS A 200 -0.34 -9.16 -11.69
N ALA A 201 -0.90 -9.10 -12.90
CA ALA A 201 -0.14 -8.92 -14.13
C ALA A 201 -0.96 -8.23 -15.21
N LEU A 202 -0.26 -7.55 -16.11
CA LEU A 202 -0.86 -6.92 -17.28
C LEU A 202 -0.04 -7.29 -18.53
N TYR A 203 -0.71 -7.70 -19.58
CA TYR A 203 -0.09 -7.99 -20.87
C TYR A 203 -0.92 -7.40 -22.00
N THR A 204 -0.25 -6.81 -22.98
CA THR A 204 -0.90 -6.33 -24.19
C THR A 204 0.03 -6.43 -25.38
N ASN A 205 -0.54 -6.61 -26.58
CA ASN A 205 0.18 -6.50 -27.85
C ASN A 205 -0.28 -5.27 -28.66
N SER A 206 -1.18 -4.45 -28.13
CA SER A 206 -1.71 -3.30 -28.83
C SER A 206 -0.82 -2.05 -28.67
N SER A 207 -0.56 -1.35 -29.75
CA SER A 207 0.14 -0.07 -29.73
C SER A 207 -0.68 1.10 -29.18
N SER A 208 -1.97 0.86 -28.91
CA SER A 208 -2.87 1.86 -28.30
C SER A 208 -2.78 1.91 -26.77
N PHE A 209 -1.95 1.04 -26.17
CA PHE A 209 -1.74 0.98 -24.74
C PHE A 209 -0.58 1.88 -24.31
N ASP A 210 -0.78 2.56 -23.21
CA ASP A 210 0.19 3.43 -22.58
C ASP A 210 0.61 2.84 -21.24
N PHE A 211 1.90 2.50 -21.07
CA PHE A 211 2.48 2.06 -19.81
C PHE A 211 3.07 3.28 -19.10
N ASN A 212 2.43 3.78 -18.02
CA ASN A 212 2.90 4.90 -17.22
C ASN A 212 3.29 6.14 -18.06
N GLY A 213 2.58 6.42 -19.15
CA GLY A 213 2.91 7.53 -20.05
C GLY A 213 4.04 7.24 -21.04
N MET A 214 4.59 6.01 -21.07
CA MET A 214 5.54 5.56 -22.09
C MET A 214 4.80 4.92 -23.27
N LYS A 215 4.96 5.52 -24.44
CA LYS A 215 4.46 4.96 -25.71
C LYS A 215 5.50 4.07 -26.36
#